data_3388232f9e543384464f75993b8ef912
#
_entry.id   3388232f9e543384464f75993b8ef912
#
_cell.length_a   1.000
_cell.length_b   1.000
_cell.length_c   1.000
_cell.angle_alpha   90.00
_cell.angle_beta   90.00
_cell.angle_gamma   90.00
#
_symmetry.space_group_name_H-M   'P 1'
#
loop_
_entity.id
_entity.type
_entity.pdbx_description
1 polymer ?
#
loop_
_entity_poly.entity_id
_entity_poly.type
_entity_poly.pdbx_seq_one_letter_code
_entity_poly.pdbx_strand_id
1 'polypeptide(L)'
;MLDFKRLILRHLIILRQKLLLGEPLTTSPVATDDAFETARKVQRRFNLRNIVLTGIDSGNGLISIVGCEQDGGTWMVSRSKQPGNYFGTGDLFASVLFSSLLYEKDLRSAGTIAMDFVSEAIVKTQKPHDPRFGADYGAAIPQLLKKLEIV
;
A
#
# COMPACT_ATOMS: atom_id res chain seq x y z
N MET A 1 16.76 -13.48 -17.10
CA MET A 1 17.16 -13.03 -15.75
C MET A 1 16.51 -11.65 -15.51
N LEU A 2 15.47 -11.61 -14.70
CA LEU A 2 14.78 -10.36 -14.37
C LEU A 2 15.77 -9.42 -13.69
N ASP A 3 15.92 -8.21 -14.25
CA ASP A 3 16.77 -7.18 -13.66
C ASP A 3 16.06 -6.61 -12.41
N PHE A 4 16.31 -7.24 -11.27
CA PHE A 4 15.72 -6.90 -9.97
C PHE A 4 15.90 -5.42 -9.60
N LYS A 5 17.03 -4.81 -9.96
CA LYS A 5 17.27 -3.37 -9.71
C LYS A 5 16.33 -2.49 -10.54
N ARG A 6 15.98 -2.90 -11.76
CA ARG A 6 15.02 -2.18 -12.59
C ARG A 6 13.57 -2.31 -12.10
N LEU A 7 13.21 -3.43 -11.46
CA LEU A 7 11.87 -3.64 -10.91
C LEU A 7 11.67 -2.80 -9.64
N ILE A 8 12.62 -2.82 -8.71
CA ILE A 8 12.55 -2.10 -7.42
C ILE A 8 12.56 -0.58 -7.61
N LEU A 9 13.38 -0.04 -8.50
CA LEU A 9 13.48 1.40 -8.76
C LEU A 9 12.31 1.97 -9.59
N ARG A 10 11.42 1.14 -10.10
CA ARG A 10 10.29 1.55 -10.95
C ARG A 10 8.93 1.49 -10.27
N HIS A 11 8.87 0.95 -9.05
CA HIS A 11 7.66 0.87 -8.23
C HIS A 11 7.96 1.53 -6.89
N LEU A 12 7.59 2.80 -6.75
CA LEU A 12 7.78 3.51 -5.49
C LEU A 12 6.50 3.42 -4.66
N ILE A 13 6.64 2.88 -3.46
CA ILE A 13 5.57 2.86 -2.46
C ILE A 13 5.86 4.00 -1.50
N ILE A 14 4.92 4.92 -1.33
CA ILE A 14 5.13 6.13 -0.53
C ILE A 14 4.17 6.15 0.64
N LEU A 15 4.73 6.03 1.83
CA LEU A 15 4.01 6.06 3.09
C LEU A 15 3.70 7.48 3.60
N ARG A 16 4.48 8.49 3.19
CA ARG A 16 4.31 9.90 3.59
C ARG A 16 4.52 10.82 2.39
N GLN A 17 3.47 10.95 1.62
CA GLN A 17 3.42 11.59 0.31
C GLN A 17 4.03 13.00 0.26
N LYS A 18 3.70 13.83 1.24
CA LYS A 18 4.06 15.26 1.23
C LYS A 18 5.53 15.52 1.53
N LEU A 19 6.19 14.63 2.27
CA LEU A 19 7.61 14.79 2.60
C LEU A 19 8.50 14.75 1.35
N LEU A 20 8.16 13.91 0.37
CA LEU A 20 8.91 13.79 -0.89
C LEU A 20 8.73 14.98 -1.83
N LEU A 21 7.61 15.68 -1.69
CA LEU A 21 7.34 16.90 -2.46
C LEU A 21 7.85 18.16 -1.74
N GLY A 22 8.34 18.04 -0.51
CA GLY A 22 8.71 19.19 0.33
C GLY A 22 7.49 19.96 0.84
N GLU A 23 6.31 19.36 0.80
CA GLU A 23 5.06 19.96 1.29
C GLU A 23 4.85 19.68 2.78
N PRO A 24 4.18 20.56 3.52
CA PRO A 24 3.88 20.36 4.95
C PRO A 24 3.07 19.08 5.17
N LEU A 25 3.42 18.32 6.21
CA LEU A 25 2.61 17.16 6.64
C LEU A 25 1.28 17.65 7.19
N THR A 26 0.18 17.29 6.55
CA THR A 26 -1.17 17.52 7.11
C THR A 26 -1.73 16.21 7.63
N THR A 27 -2.38 16.27 8.79
CA THR A 27 -3.11 15.16 9.39
C THR A 27 -4.58 15.14 8.96
N SER A 28 -4.99 16.08 8.11
CA SER A 28 -6.35 16.20 7.62
C SER A 28 -6.70 15.09 6.64
N PRO A 29 -7.97 14.68 6.59
CA PRO A 29 -8.46 13.79 5.56
C PRO A 29 -8.10 14.29 4.15
N VAL A 30 -7.74 13.38 3.26
CA VAL A 30 -7.32 13.69 1.89
C VAL A 30 -8.45 13.31 0.94
N ALA A 31 -8.89 14.26 0.11
CA ALA A 31 -9.83 13.95 -0.94
C ALA A 31 -9.22 12.97 -1.96
N THR A 32 -10.04 12.13 -2.54
CA THR A 32 -9.57 11.11 -3.51
C THR A 32 -8.87 11.74 -4.72
N ASP A 33 -9.41 12.83 -5.24
CA ASP A 33 -8.83 13.52 -6.38
C ASP A 33 -7.46 14.11 -6.05
N ASP A 34 -7.28 14.66 -4.85
CA ASP A 34 -5.98 15.16 -4.35
C ASP A 34 -4.96 14.03 -4.24
N ALA A 35 -5.40 12.81 -3.88
CA ALA A 35 -4.53 11.65 -3.79
C ALA A 35 -4.00 11.23 -5.16
N PHE A 36 -4.85 11.21 -6.19
CA PHE A 36 -4.42 10.93 -7.57
C PHE A 36 -3.50 12.02 -8.12
N GLU A 37 -3.84 13.29 -7.87
CA GLU A 37 -2.98 14.40 -8.30
C GLU A 37 -1.60 14.32 -7.65
N THR A 38 -1.54 14.04 -6.34
CA THR A 38 -0.29 13.83 -5.62
C THR A 38 0.51 12.66 -6.20
N ALA A 39 -0.15 11.52 -6.47
CA ALA A 39 0.49 10.37 -7.11
C ALA A 39 1.13 10.75 -8.44
N ARG A 40 0.39 11.45 -9.30
CA ARG A 40 0.89 11.91 -10.60
C ARG A 40 2.03 12.92 -10.48
N LYS A 41 1.99 13.84 -9.51
CA LYS A 41 3.09 14.79 -9.23
C LYS A 41 4.38 14.05 -8.86
N VAL A 42 4.28 13.07 -7.94
CA VAL A 42 5.43 12.25 -7.55
C VAL A 42 5.92 11.41 -8.72
N GLN A 43 5.02 10.75 -9.43
CA GLN A 43 5.36 9.94 -10.61
C GLN A 43 6.19 10.74 -11.62
N ARG A 44 5.74 11.95 -11.95
CA ARG A 44 6.46 12.85 -12.88
C ARG A 44 7.79 13.33 -12.31
N ARG A 45 7.82 13.78 -11.05
CA ARG A 45 9.02 14.33 -10.42
C ARG A 45 10.17 13.32 -10.37
N PHE A 46 9.85 12.04 -10.13
CA PHE A 46 10.85 10.99 -10.00
C PHE A 46 10.96 10.07 -11.24
N ASN A 47 10.27 10.45 -12.32
CA ASN A 47 10.24 9.68 -13.57
C ASN A 47 9.91 8.19 -13.36
N LEU A 48 8.87 7.94 -12.54
CA LEU A 48 8.43 6.58 -12.22
C LEU A 48 7.50 6.06 -13.31
N ARG A 49 7.61 4.77 -13.62
CA ARG A 49 6.63 4.12 -14.51
C ARG A 49 5.29 3.95 -13.82
N ASN A 50 5.33 3.45 -12.60
CA ASN A 50 4.15 3.19 -11.80
C ASN A 50 4.36 3.71 -10.39
N ILE A 51 3.26 4.07 -9.71
CA ILE A 51 3.28 4.47 -8.32
C ILE A 51 2.06 3.94 -7.61
N VAL A 52 2.24 3.52 -6.35
CA VAL A 52 1.15 3.21 -5.42
C VAL A 52 1.32 4.08 -4.18
N LEU A 53 0.33 4.93 -3.90
CA LEU A 53 0.25 5.68 -2.66
C LEU A 53 -0.63 4.93 -1.67
N THR A 54 -0.17 4.85 -0.42
CA THR A 54 -0.86 4.14 0.66
C THR A 54 -1.28 5.08 1.79
N GLY A 55 -2.15 4.59 2.67
CA GLY A 55 -2.52 5.31 3.88
C GLY A 55 -3.40 6.54 3.63
N ILE A 56 -4.18 6.54 2.57
CA ILE A 56 -5.09 7.64 2.24
C ILE A 56 -6.34 7.48 3.10
N ASP A 57 -6.48 8.36 4.07
CA ASP A 57 -7.65 8.45 4.95
C ASP A 57 -8.54 9.60 4.49
N SER A 58 -9.71 9.29 3.96
CA SER A 58 -10.68 10.28 3.50
C SER A 58 -11.66 10.73 4.59
N GLY A 59 -11.47 10.29 5.84
CA GLY A 59 -12.30 10.68 6.98
C GLY A 59 -13.68 10.01 7.03
N ASN A 60 -13.96 9.07 6.14
CA ASN A 60 -15.24 8.34 6.02
C ASN A 60 -15.20 6.92 6.59
N GLY A 61 -14.22 6.62 7.45
CA GLY A 61 -14.02 5.29 8.02
C GLY A 61 -13.34 4.30 7.06
N LEU A 62 -12.85 4.77 5.93
CA LEU A 62 -12.09 3.97 4.96
C LEU A 62 -10.63 4.39 4.95
N ILE A 63 -9.77 3.42 4.71
CA ILE A 63 -8.37 3.62 4.35
C ILE A 63 -8.18 3.13 2.92
N SER A 64 -7.48 3.90 2.10
CA SER A 64 -7.35 3.64 0.67
C SER A 64 -5.90 3.61 0.21
N ILE A 65 -5.71 2.95 -0.90
CA ILE A 65 -4.52 3.05 -1.75
C ILE A 65 -4.94 3.53 -3.13
N VAL A 66 -4.10 4.31 -3.78
CA VAL A 66 -4.28 4.71 -5.18
C VAL A 66 -3.07 4.33 -6.00
N GLY A 67 -3.30 3.89 -7.22
CA GLY A 67 -2.25 3.60 -8.20
C GLY A 67 -2.36 4.49 -9.41
N CYS A 68 -1.19 4.89 -9.96
CA CYS A 68 -1.09 5.48 -11.29
C CYS A 68 -0.05 4.69 -12.09
N GLU A 69 -0.44 4.28 -13.28
CA GLU A 69 0.37 3.44 -14.16
C GLU A 69 0.95 4.25 -15.32
N GLN A 70 1.99 3.71 -15.96
CA GLN A 70 2.72 4.39 -17.04
C GLN A 70 1.84 4.71 -18.25
N ASP A 71 0.86 3.85 -18.54
CA ASP A 71 -0.10 4.01 -19.64
C ASP A 71 -1.18 5.06 -19.35
N GLY A 72 -1.13 5.68 -18.17
CA GLY A 72 -2.12 6.66 -17.70
C GLY A 72 -3.28 6.05 -16.90
N GLY A 73 -3.32 4.73 -16.76
CA GLY A 73 -4.30 4.04 -15.93
C GLY A 73 -4.24 4.49 -14.47
N THR A 74 -5.40 4.61 -13.85
CA THR A 74 -5.52 4.92 -12.43
C THR A 74 -6.55 4.01 -11.78
N TRP A 75 -6.29 3.66 -10.52
CA TRP A 75 -7.18 2.83 -9.75
C TRP A 75 -7.09 3.14 -8.27
N MET A 76 -8.14 2.78 -7.52
CA MET A 76 -8.20 2.89 -6.08
C MET A 76 -8.75 1.60 -5.49
N VAL A 77 -8.23 1.24 -4.31
CA VAL A 77 -8.76 0.15 -3.48
C VAL A 77 -8.93 0.68 -2.07
N SER A 78 -10.09 0.42 -1.48
CA SER A 78 -10.43 0.88 -0.13
C SER A 78 -10.82 -0.28 0.76
N ARG A 79 -10.52 -0.17 2.05
CA ARG A 79 -10.94 -1.10 3.10
C ARG A 79 -11.39 -0.30 4.33
N SER A 80 -12.19 -0.92 5.18
CA SER A 80 -12.55 -0.33 6.47
C SER A 80 -11.29 -0.04 7.28
N LYS A 81 -11.15 1.20 7.75
CA LYS A 81 -10.06 1.61 8.62
C LYS A 81 -10.22 0.92 9.97
N GLN A 82 -9.26 0.10 10.32
CA GLN A 82 -9.25 -0.58 11.62
C GLN A 82 -8.82 0.39 12.72
N PRO A 83 -9.46 0.31 13.92
CA PRO A 83 -9.07 1.15 15.05
C PRO A 83 -7.71 0.74 15.61
N GLY A 84 -6.96 1.73 16.10
CA GLY A 84 -5.64 1.54 16.70
C GLY A 84 -4.49 1.94 15.80
N ASN A 85 -3.29 1.89 16.39
CA ASN A 85 -2.04 2.13 15.69
C ASN A 85 -1.25 0.82 15.62
N TYR A 86 -0.77 0.49 14.43
CA TYR A 86 0.00 -0.73 14.18
C TYR A 86 1.27 -0.35 13.43
N PHE A 87 2.41 -0.39 14.14
CA PHE A 87 3.69 -0.10 13.52
C PHE A 87 4.06 -1.16 12.48
N GLY A 88 4.81 -0.78 11.45
CA GLY A 88 5.30 -1.69 10.42
C GLY A 88 4.27 -2.11 9.36
N THR A 89 3.02 -1.64 9.42
CA THR A 89 1.99 -1.99 8.42
C THR A 89 2.36 -1.55 7.02
N GLY A 90 3.11 -0.46 6.89
CA GLY A 90 3.63 0.01 5.60
C GLY A 90 4.69 -0.93 5.01
N ASP A 91 5.58 -1.46 5.86
CA ASP A 91 6.62 -2.41 5.45
C ASP A 91 5.98 -3.74 5.06
N LEU A 92 4.96 -4.19 5.81
CA LEU A 92 4.17 -5.37 5.46
C LEU A 92 3.47 -5.19 4.10
N PHE A 93 2.83 -4.04 3.89
CA PHE A 93 2.21 -3.72 2.60
C PHE A 93 3.23 -3.78 1.47
N ALA A 94 4.37 -3.12 1.63
CA ALA A 94 5.43 -3.08 0.63
C ALA A 94 5.95 -4.48 0.30
N SER A 95 6.19 -5.30 1.31
CA SER A 95 6.69 -6.66 1.14
C SER A 95 5.71 -7.55 0.38
N VAL A 96 4.41 -7.47 0.72
CA VAL A 96 3.37 -8.27 0.05
C VAL A 96 3.11 -7.78 -1.36
N LEU A 97 3.07 -6.46 -1.59
CA LEU A 97 2.97 -5.88 -2.93
C LEU A 97 4.08 -6.40 -3.83
N PHE A 98 5.34 -6.31 -3.35
CA PHE A 98 6.50 -6.75 -4.10
C PHE A 98 6.45 -8.26 -4.38
N SER A 99 6.14 -9.08 -3.38
CA SER A 99 5.99 -10.51 -3.55
C SER A 99 4.92 -10.84 -4.59
N SER A 100 3.77 -10.17 -4.54
CA SER A 100 2.67 -10.40 -5.49
C SER A 100 3.07 -10.06 -6.93
N LEU A 101 3.87 -9.00 -7.12
CA LEU A 101 4.42 -8.65 -8.44
C LEU A 101 5.40 -9.71 -8.95
N LEU A 102 6.17 -10.35 -8.06
CA LEU A 102 7.05 -11.47 -8.44
C LEU A 102 6.27 -12.72 -8.87
N TYR A 103 5.05 -12.89 -8.37
CA TYR A 103 4.09 -13.91 -8.81
C TYR A 103 3.22 -13.44 -9.97
N GLU A 104 3.74 -12.52 -10.79
CA GLU A 104 3.16 -12.05 -12.05
C GLU A 104 1.74 -11.45 -11.92
N LYS A 105 1.34 -11.03 -10.72
CA LYS A 105 0.09 -10.26 -10.56
C LYS A 105 0.28 -8.85 -11.14
N ASP A 106 -0.75 -8.32 -11.78
CA ASP A 106 -0.76 -6.91 -12.18
C ASP A 106 -0.72 -5.97 -10.97
N LEU A 107 -0.38 -4.71 -11.17
CA LEU A 107 -0.13 -3.77 -10.08
C LEU A 107 -1.36 -3.55 -9.20
N ARG A 108 -2.57 -3.49 -9.79
CA ARG A 108 -3.82 -3.31 -9.05
C ARG A 108 -4.13 -4.55 -8.22
N SER A 109 -4.00 -5.74 -8.80
CA SER A 109 -4.21 -7.01 -8.09
C SER A 109 -3.20 -7.18 -6.96
N ALA A 110 -1.92 -6.88 -7.20
CA ALA A 110 -0.87 -6.91 -6.19
C ALA A 110 -1.16 -5.93 -5.04
N GLY A 111 -1.58 -4.71 -5.35
CA GLY A 111 -2.00 -3.71 -4.36
C GLY A 111 -3.21 -4.16 -3.55
N THR A 112 -4.18 -4.80 -4.19
CA THR A 112 -5.37 -5.36 -3.54
C THR A 112 -4.99 -6.48 -2.56
N ILE A 113 -4.13 -7.40 -2.98
CA ILE A 113 -3.64 -8.50 -2.13
C ILE A 113 -2.90 -7.93 -0.91
N ALA A 114 -2.04 -6.94 -1.12
CA ALA A 114 -1.28 -6.31 -0.02
C ALA A 114 -2.21 -5.58 0.97
N MET A 115 -3.22 -4.87 0.47
CA MET A 115 -4.21 -4.18 1.31
C MET A 115 -5.02 -5.16 2.15
N ASP A 116 -5.48 -6.25 1.53
CA ASP A 116 -6.22 -7.31 2.21
C ASP A 116 -5.37 -7.98 3.29
N PHE A 117 -4.11 -8.28 2.98
CA PHE A 117 -3.18 -8.90 3.94
C PHE A 117 -2.98 -8.04 5.19
N VAL A 118 -2.72 -6.73 5.00
CA VAL A 118 -2.53 -5.81 6.13
C VAL A 118 -3.81 -5.69 6.94
N SER A 119 -4.97 -5.55 6.28
CA SER A 119 -6.27 -5.48 6.96
C SER A 119 -6.54 -6.74 7.78
N GLU A 120 -6.27 -7.92 7.23
CA GLU A 120 -6.46 -9.20 7.92
C GLU A 120 -5.50 -9.36 9.10
N ALA A 121 -4.22 -8.99 8.94
CA ALA A 121 -3.24 -9.02 10.02
C ALA A 121 -3.69 -8.16 11.21
N ILE A 122 -4.21 -6.95 10.94
CA ILE A 122 -4.74 -6.07 11.98
C ILE A 122 -5.96 -6.70 12.67
N VAL A 123 -6.91 -7.21 11.90
CA VAL A 123 -8.14 -7.84 12.45
C VAL A 123 -7.82 -9.04 13.33
N LYS A 124 -6.84 -9.85 12.93
CA LYS A 124 -6.42 -11.05 13.69
C LYS A 124 -5.53 -10.75 14.90
N THR A 125 -5.02 -9.53 15.01
CA THR A 125 -4.21 -9.14 16.16
C THR A 125 -5.04 -9.20 17.44
N GLN A 126 -4.61 -10.05 18.39
CA GLN A 126 -5.27 -10.21 19.69
C GLN A 126 -5.17 -8.95 20.54
N LYS A 127 -6.20 -8.68 21.35
CA LYS A 127 -6.22 -7.56 22.29
C LYS A 127 -6.23 -8.10 23.73
N PRO A 128 -5.57 -7.42 24.71
CA PRO A 128 -4.85 -6.15 24.56
C PRO A 128 -3.62 -6.26 23.67
N HIS A 129 -3.30 -5.22 22.90
CA HIS A 129 -2.20 -5.19 21.96
C HIS A 129 -1.24 -4.05 22.27
N ASP A 130 0.07 -4.36 22.33
CA ASP A 130 1.11 -3.34 22.40
C ASP A 130 1.46 -2.88 20.97
N PRO A 131 1.21 -1.61 20.61
CA PRO A 131 1.44 -1.10 19.26
C PRO A 131 2.86 -1.31 18.74
N ARG A 132 3.85 -1.43 19.64
CA ARG A 132 5.26 -1.62 19.27
C ARG A 132 5.54 -2.92 18.54
N PHE A 133 4.71 -3.94 18.77
CA PHE A 133 4.85 -5.24 18.11
C PHE A 133 4.16 -5.32 16.73
N GLY A 134 3.49 -4.25 16.30
CA GLY A 134 2.81 -4.22 15.00
C GLY A 134 1.59 -5.15 14.93
N ALA A 135 1.15 -5.47 13.72
CA ALA A 135 0.03 -6.40 13.48
C ALA A 135 0.52 -7.86 13.45
N ASP A 136 -0.36 -8.80 13.85
CA ASP A 136 -0.09 -10.24 13.76
C ASP A 136 -0.16 -10.72 12.30
N TYR A 137 0.91 -10.47 11.56
CA TYR A 137 1.01 -10.88 10.16
C TYR A 137 1.10 -12.41 9.98
N GLY A 138 1.60 -13.14 10.98
CA GLY A 138 1.70 -14.59 10.94
C GLY A 138 0.35 -15.25 10.72
N ALA A 139 -0.68 -14.76 11.39
CA ALA A 139 -2.05 -15.25 11.24
C ALA A 139 -2.67 -14.97 9.86
N ALA A 140 -2.16 -14.01 9.09
CA ALA A 140 -2.64 -13.67 7.76
C ALA A 140 -1.91 -14.43 6.62
N ILE A 141 -0.74 -15.03 6.88
CA ILE A 141 0.06 -15.74 5.86
C ILE A 141 -0.73 -16.82 5.11
N PRO A 142 -1.51 -17.70 5.75
CA PRO A 142 -2.22 -18.77 5.03
C PRO A 142 -3.15 -18.23 3.92
N GLN A 143 -3.80 -17.10 4.17
CA GLN A 143 -4.66 -16.46 3.18
C GLN A 143 -3.85 -15.84 2.03
N LEU A 144 -2.69 -15.26 2.33
CA LEU A 144 -1.79 -14.74 1.31
C LEU A 144 -1.32 -15.85 0.35
N LEU A 145 -0.90 -16.98 0.89
CA LEU A 145 -0.44 -18.12 0.08
C LEU A 145 -1.52 -18.62 -0.89
N LYS A 146 -2.78 -18.68 -0.43
CA LYS A 146 -3.93 -19.00 -1.30
C LYS A 146 -4.14 -17.97 -2.40
N LYS A 147 -4.04 -16.67 -2.08
CA LYS A 147 -4.21 -15.60 -3.08
C LYS A 147 -3.10 -15.57 -4.13
N LEU A 148 -1.91 -16.02 -3.75
CA LEU A 148 -0.77 -16.16 -4.65
C LEU A 148 -0.74 -17.51 -5.37
N GLU A 149 -1.72 -18.38 -5.09
CA GLU A 149 -1.84 -19.72 -5.72
C GLU A 149 -0.62 -20.62 -5.42
N ILE A 150 -0.02 -20.44 -4.23
CA ILE A 150 1.15 -21.23 -3.79
C ILE A 150 0.71 -22.55 -3.11
N VAL A 151 -0.47 -22.58 -2.53
CA VAL A 151 -1.08 -23.72 -1.82
C VAL A 151 -2.57 -23.81 -2.12
#